data_4a451b70dfc001a721863a6d93a3cdb2
#
_entry.id   4a451b70dfc001a721863a6d93a3cdb2
#
_cell.length_a   1.000
_cell.length_b   1.000
_cell.length_c   1.000
_cell.angle_alpha   90.00
_cell.angle_beta   90.00
_cell.angle_gamma   90.00
#
_symmetry.space_group_name_H-M   'P 1'
#
loop_
_entity.id
_entity.type
_entity.pdbx_description
1 polymer ?
#
loop_
_entity_poly.entity_id
_entity_poly.type
_entity_poly.pdbx_seq_one_letter_code
_entity_poly.pdbx_strand_id
1 'polypeptide(L)'
;MNILDLRFQTDNVFKGKLTVTDGSLSALKAAEDDLLFFNAKTTVAQDSKSVSTEIVRDETKNFGMFAKNENQKSIAAGLEGKKGELFEALLSGNQAMFDSTLDTLDNDLLLNAQNAAIVNTMDITKAVKDQALRRGEGNFVELAHGAHLWATGVGSWGSAENTSDVDVDFYAGLFGIDYQLGNTTLGAFFGAGTTEFKGGVDGKLDSDDIHLGIYGKTDIAEMASISYGLTHTMQDREGNRTVNLANNLGYSAFNTDADITQFYVEGAYTGFKFQNGRTVEPYVAFSYIHASADGVSDTAGGMTYTTDIEDQNVQATTLGVRGKIPFAVGAAQVALKGDMAWSHFFGDTTAEGRLGGVIEGAELSDMFSIGLGVEATVGKNTTFGLSYTGNFDSDVKSNGISANVRYAF
;
A
#
# COMPACT_ATOMS: atom_id res chain seq x y z
N MET A 1 7.79 43.08 21.82
CA MET A 1 8.57 42.15 22.65
C MET A 1 7.90 40.82 22.50
N ASN A 2 8.45 39.92 21.69
CA ASN A 2 7.94 38.56 21.58
C ASN A 2 8.45 37.77 22.77
N ILE A 3 7.54 37.34 23.63
CA ILE A 3 7.85 36.38 24.70
C ILE A 3 7.69 35.00 24.09
N LEU A 4 8.72 34.52 23.43
CA LEU A 4 8.72 33.21 22.77
C LEU A 4 9.96 32.42 23.16
N ASP A 5 9.92 31.89 24.35
CA ASP A 5 10.60 30.66 24.70
C ASP A 5 9.90 30.06 25.92
N LEU A 6 8.75 29.46 25.69
CA LEU A 6 7.99 28.72 26.71
C LEU A 6 8.52 27.30 26.85
N ARG A 7 9.85 27.13 26.93
CA ARG A 7 10.40 25.84 27.33
C ARG A 7 10.18 25.66 28.81
N PHE A 8 9.04 25.05 29.11
CA PHE A 8 8.71 24.28 30.32
C PHE A 8 9.03 24.86 31.69
N GLN A 9 7.96 25.21 32.33
CA GLN A 9 7.91 25.15 33.80
C GLN A 9 6.83 24.16 34.22
N THR A 10 7.11 23.37 35.23
CA THR A 10 6.31 22.26 35.74
C THR A 10 4.89 22.62 36.20
N ASP A 11 4.53 23.89 36.22
CA ASP A 11 3.28 24.39 36.79
C ASP A 11 2.24 24.87 35.76
N ASN A 12 2.47 24.69 34.46
CA ASN A 12 1.58 25.14 33.37
C ASN A 12 1.18 26.63 33.40
N VAL A 13 1.93 27.46 34.11
CA VAL A 13 1.68 28.90 34.29
C VAL A 13 2.95 29.70 34.05
N PHE A 14 2.92 30.62 33.10
CA PHE A 14 3.99 31.59 32.87
C PHE A 14 3.54 32.98 33.35
N LYS A 15 4.38 33.68 34.12
CA LYS A 15 4.10 35.04 34.58
C LYS A 15 5.20 35.99 34.16
N GLY A 16 4.86 36.97 33.35
CA GLY A 16 5.75 38.07 32.96
C GLY A 16 5.25 39.42 33.45
N LYS A 17 6.15 40.28 33.86
CA LYS A 17 5.83 41.67 34.27
C LYS A 17 6.70 42.66 33.52
N LEU A 18 6.07 43.63 32.83
CA LEU A 18 6.72 44.78 32.22
C LEU A 18 6.41 46.01 33.08
N THR A 19 7.43 46.78 33.44
CA THR A 19 7.27 48.04 34.20
C THR A 19 7.81 49.19 33.37
N VAL A 20 7.06 50.29 33.28
CA VAL A 20 7.45 51.54 32.62
C VAL A 20 7.88 52.50 33.69
N THR A 21 9.15 52.96 33.62
CA THR A 21 9.72 53.89 34.64
C THR A 21 9.33 55.34 34.36
N ASP A 22 9.02 55.69 33.11
CA ASP A 22 8.64 57.03 32.70
C ASP A 22 7.47 56.98 31.71
N GLY A 23 6.41 57.81 31.93
CA GLY A 23 5.21 57.81 31.13
C GLY A 23 4.12 56.85 31.65
N SER A 24 3.08 56.63 30.85
CA SER A 24 1.97 55.73 31.16
C SER A 24 1.64 54.82 29.95
N LEU A 25 1.15 53.62 30.22
CA LEU A 25 0.68 52.65 29.22
C LEU A 25 -0.76 53.03 28.83
N SER A 26 -0.95 53.72 27.71
CA SER A 26 -2.27 54.27 27.31
C SER A 26 -3.14 53.36 26.44
N ALA A 27 -2.64 52.33 25.84
CA ALA A 27 -3.43 51.35 25.09
C ALA A 27 -2.63 50.05 24.89
N LEU A 28 -2.84 49.07 25.75
CA LEU A 28 -2.45 47.67 25.47
C LEU A 28 -3.68 46.96 24.97
N LYS A 29 -3.73 46.67 23.64
CA LYS A 29 -4.51 45.56 23.16
C LYS A 29 -3.83 44.27 23.62
N ALA A 30 -4.59 43.35 24.22
CA ALA A 30 -4.13 41.98 24.33
C ALA A 30 -3.70 41.55 22.92
N ALA A 31 -2.47 41.11 22.77
CA ALA A 31 -2.10 40.42 21.53
C ALA A 31 -3.04 39.22 21.40
N GLU A 32 -3.65 39.03 20.23
CA GLU A 32 -4.28 37.77 19.91
C GLU A 32 -3.19 36.71 20.03
N ASP A 33 -3.38 35.73 20.93
CA ASP A 33 -2.44 34.65 21.08
C ASP A 33 -2.75 33.58 20.03
N ASP A 34 -1.72 33.12 19.33
CA ASP A 34 -1.81 31.99 18.40
C ASP A 34 -1.63 30.63 19.13
N LEU A 35 -1.70 30.63 20.46
CA LEU A 35 -1.49 29.45 21.29
C LEU A 35 -2.78 28.61 21.35
N LEU A 36 -2.73 27.40 20.82
CA LEU A 36 -3.90 26.52 20.77
C LEU A 36 -4.38 26.07 22.15
N PHE A 37 -3.44 25.76 23.03
CA PHE A 37 -3.70 25.04 24.29
C PHE A 37 -3.54 25.92 25.53
N PHE A 38 -3.29 27.21 25.37
CA PHE A 38 -3.11 28.16 26.46
C PHE A 38 -4.03 29.38 26.32
N ASN A 39 -4.37 29.94 27.45
CA ASN A 39 -5.08 31.22 27.53
C ASN A 39 -4.12 32.28 28.10
N ALA A 40 -3.93 33.40 27.40
CA ALA A 40 -3.15 34.52 27.87
C ALA A 40 -4.06 35.57 28.51
N LYS A 41 -3.82 35.93 29.78
CA LYS A 41 -4.51 36.98 30.51
C LYS A 41 -3.57 38.11 30.81
N THR A 42 -3.79 39.25 30.16
CA THR A 42 -3.02 40.47 30.37
C THR A 42 -3.75 41.43 31.31
N THR A 43 -3.10 41.89 32.33
CA THR A 43 -3.65 42.83 33.30
C THR A 43 -2.76 44.08 33.39
N VAL A 44 -3.36 45.25 33.20
CA VAL A 44 -2.68 46.56 33.41
C VAL A 44 -2.93 47.03 34.83
N ALA A 45 -1.87 47.42 35.54
CA ALA A 45 -2.01 47.92 36.88
C ALA A 45 -2.79 49.28 36.91
N GLN A 46 -3.44 49.56 38.02
CA GLN A 46 -4.26 50.79 38.16
C GLN A 46 -3.46 52.09 37.97
N ASP A 47 -2.14 52.06 38.26
CA ASP A 47 -1.24 53.20 38.04
C ASP A 47 -0.82 53.36 36.55
N SER A 48 -1.26 52.47 35.68
CA SER A 48 -0.88 52.42 34.26
C SER A 48 0.65 52.31 34.03
N LYS A 49 1.41 51.87 35.01
CA LYS A 49 2.87 51.77 34.93
C LYS A 49 3.40 50.36 34.78
N SER A 50 2.56 49.38 34.99
CA SER A 50 2.98 48.01 34.79
C SER A 50 1.87 47.17 34.13
N VAL A 51 2.32 46.19 33.36
CA VAL A 51 1.53 45.16 32.72
C VAL A 51 2.04 43.81 33.19
N SER A 52 1.12 42.93 33.53
CA SER A 52 1.44 41.53 33.80
C SER A 52 0.65 40.66 32.83
N THR A 53 1.31 39.66 32.25
CA THR A 53 0.68 38.63 31.44
C THR A 53 0.86 37.30 32.15
N GLU A 54 -0.23 36.58 32.29
CA GLU A 54 -0.28 35.20 32.79
C GLU A 54 -0.76 34.31 31.66
N ILE A 55 0.00 33.28 31.33
CA ILE A 55 -0.34 32.27 30.35
C ILE A 55 -0.65 30.98 31.09
N VAL A 56 -1.86 30.48 30.93
CA VAL A 56 -2.34 29.29 31.66
C VAL A 56 -2.85 28.28 30.66
N ARG A 57 -2.49 27.01 30.84
CA ARG A 57 -3.02 25.91 30.01
C ARG A 57 -4.52 25.86 30.17
N ASP A 58 -5.20 25.70 29.05
CA ASP A 58 -6.63 25.43 28.97
C ASP A 58 -6.84 23.91 29.05
N GLU A 59 -7.12 23.41 30.23
CA GLU A 59 -7.32 21.96 30.49
C GLU A 59 -8.58 21.42 29.82
N THR A 60 -9.41 22.26 29.19
CA THR A 60 -10.57 21.82 28.42
C THR A 60 -10.21 21.46 26.98
N LYS A 61 -9.01 21.81 26.53
CA LYS A 61 -8.50 21.53 25.19
C LYS A 61 -7.54 20.37 25.18
N ASN A 62 -7.76 19.45 24.25
CA ASN A 62 -6.88 18.31 23.98
C ASN A 62 -6.42 18.31 22.51
N PHE A 63 -5.39 17.55 22.18
CA PHE A 63 -4.83 17.48 20.83
C PHE A 63 -5.85 16.97 19.80
N GLY A 64 -6.68 16.01 20.18
CA GLY A 64 -7.70 15.45 19.29
C GLY A 64 -8.74 16.46 18.79
N MET A 65 -8.94 17.59 19.50
CA MET A 65 -9.86 18.66 19.06
C MET A 65 -9.38 19.41 17.80
N PHE A 66 -8.10 19.34 17.51
CA PHE A 66 -7.47 20.07 16.41
C PHE A 66 -7.01 19.13 15.28
N ALA A 67 -7.16 17.82 15.47
CA ALA A 67 -6.86 16.80 14.46
C ALA A 67 -7.88 16.82 13.32
N LYS A 68 -7.41 16.62 12.06
CA LYS A 68 -8.21 16.74 10.84
C LYS A 68 -8.90 15.43 10.44
N ASN A 69 -8.27 14.29 10.72
CA ASN A 69 -8.74 12.96 10.35
C ASN A 69 -8.63 11.98 11.52
N GLU A 70 -9.08 10.72 11.34
CA GLU A 70 -9.09 9.72 12.41
C GLU A 70 -7.66 9.27 12.79
N ASN A 71 -6.74 9.13 11.83
CA ASN A 71 -5.34 8.82 12.10
C ASN A 71 -4.71 9.90 12.99
N GLN A 72 -4.89 11.17 12.64
CA GLN A 72 -4.40 12.28 13.44
C GLN A 72 -5.00 12.33 14.85
N LYS A 73 -6.30 11.98 15.00
CA LYS A 73 -6.93 11.87 16.33
C LYS A 73 -6.31 10.76 17.15
N SER A 74 -6.04 9.63 16.53
CA SER A 74 -5.40 8.48 17.19
C SER A 74 -3.97 8.81 17.63
N ILE A 75 -3.16 9.42 16.75
CA ILE A 75 -1.81 9.92 17.06
C ILE A 75 -1.87 10.93 18.20
N ALA A 76 -2.77 11.91 18.14
CA ALA A 76 -2.96 12.94 19.13
C ALA A 76 -3.27 12.36 20.52
N ALA A 77 -4.17 11.37 20.58
CA ALA A 77 -4.50 10.67 21.83
C ALA A 77 -3.29 9.91 22.40
N GLY A 78 -2.51 9.26 21.52
CA GLY A 78 -1.28 8.57 21.90
C GLY A 78 -0.20 9.53 22.45
N LEU A 79 -0.03 10.69 21.83
CA LEU A 79 0.90 11.73 22.29
C LEU A 79 0.49 12.30 23.64
N GLU A 80 -0.80 12.54 23.88
CA GLU A 80 -1.29 12.99 25.19
C GLU A 80 -1.10 11.94 26.29
N GLY A 81 -1.21 10.66 25.95
CA GLY A 81 -0.99 9.55 26.87
C GLY A 81 0.49 9.34 27.24
N LYS A 82 1.41 9.69 26.34
CA LYS A 82 2.85 9.51 26.50
C LYS A 82 3.56 10.87 26.48
N LYS A 83 3.41 11.65 27.53
CA LYS A 83 4.07 12.97 27.65
C LYS A 83 5.57 12.85 27.39
N GLY A 84 6.10 13.64 26.43
CA GLY A 84 7.49 13.65 26.01
C GLY A 84 7.84 14.94 25.27
N GLU A 85 9.02 15.02 24.68
CA GLU A 85 9.52 16.23 24.02
C GLU A 85 8.61 16.72 22.90
N LEU A 86 8.07 15.80 22.08
CA LEU A 86 7.15 16.14 20.99
C LEU A 86 5.81 16.67 21.53
N PHE A 87 5.24 16.03 22.58
CA PHE A 87 4.03 16.52 23.24
C PHE A 87 4.23 17.96 23.73
N GLU A 88 5.36 18.21 24.38
CA GLU A 88 5.68 19.51 24.95
C GLU A 88 5.88 20.57 23.87
N ALA A 89 6.56 20.20 22.77
CA ALA A 89 6.74 21.08 21.63
C ALA A 89 5.40 21.44 20.96
N LEU A 90 4.52 20.47 20.76
CA LEU A 90 3.17 20.70 20.20
C LEU A 90 2.29 21.54 21.12
N LEU A 91 2.40 21.35 22.43
CA LEU A 91 1.64 22.11 23.42
C LEU A 91 1.91 23.61 23.32
N SER A 92 3.15 24.01 23.02
CA SER A 92 3.59 25.40 22.88
C SER A 92 3.42 25.97 21.46
N GLY A 93 2.90 25.18 20.51
CA GLY A 93 2.78 25.52 19.10
C GLY A 93 1.49 26.25 18.72
N ASN A 94 1.48 26.74 17.50
CA ASN A 94 0.29 27.25 16.85
C ASN A 94 -0.36 26.16 15.94
N GLN A 95 -1.54 26.48 15.38
CA GLN A 95 -2.27 25.54 14.51
C GLN A 95 -1.44 25.03 13.33
N ALA A 96 -0.69 25.91 12.65
CA ALA A 96 0.11 25.49 11.49
C ALA A 96 1.21 24.50 11.85
N MET A 97 1.88 24.71 12.99
CA MET A 97 2.90 23.80 13.51
C MET A 97 2.28 22.46 13.92
N PHE A 98 1.14 22.50 14.60
CA PHE A 98 0.39 21.32 15.01
C PHE A 98 -0.03 20.49 13.81
N ASP A 99 -0.66 21.12 12.81
CA ASP A 99 -1.10 20.48 11.57
C ASP A 99 0.05 19.82 10.82
N SER A 100 1.13 20.56 10.57
CA SER A 100 2.28 20.02 9.82
C SER A 100 2.98 18.87 10.53
N THR A 101 2.95 18.87 11.85
CA THR A 101 3.51 17.78 12.64
C THR A 101 2.63 16.53 12.54
N LEU A 102 1.30 16.66 12.68
CA LEU A 102 0.39 15.53 12.56
C LEU A 102 0.34 14.98 11.13
N ASP A 103 0.39 15.85 10.11
CA ASP A 103 0.48 15.43 8.71
C ASP A 103 1.76 14.59 8.47
N THR A 104 2.87 14.95 9.11
CA THR A 104 4.13 14.18 9.05
C THR A 104 4.04 12.83 9.77
N LEU A 105 3.36 12.79 10.90
CA LEU A 105 3.22 11.57 11.72
C LEU A 105 2.21 10.57 11.11
N ASP A 106 1.27 11.05 10.30
CA ASP A 106 0.35 10.22 9.53
C ASP A 106 1.11 9.58 8.36
N ASN A 107 1.71 8.42 8.60
CA ASN A 107 2.67 7.79 7.68
C ASN A 107 1.98 6.89 6.66
N ASP A 108 1.11 7.47 5.83
CA ASP A 108 0.32 6.77 4.81
C ASP A 108 1.18 6.04 3.77
N LEU A 109 2.36 6.57 3.43
CA LEU A 109 3.23 5.99 2.41
C LEU A 109 3.54 4.52 2.71
N LEU A 110 3.93 4.21 3.95
CA LEU A 110 4.29 2.84 4.34
C LEU A 110 3.08 1.90 4.37
N LEU A 111 1.95 2.38 4.88
CA LEU A 111 0.75 1.59 5.04
C LEU A 111 0.08 1.34 3.68
N ASN A 112 -0.03 2.37 2.84
CA ASN A 112 -0.58 2.23 1.49
C ASN A 112 0.32 1.36 0.60
N ALA A 113 1.66 1.44 0.77
CA ALA A 113 2.61 0.58 0.09
C ALA A 113 2.41 -0.91 0.42
N GLN A 114 1.98 -1.26 1.64
CA GLN A 114 1.72 -2.65 2.02
C GLN A 114 0.53 -3.23 1.25
N ASN A 115 -0.60 -2.54 1.18
CA ASN A 115 -1.76 -3.01 0.41
C ASN A 115 -1.50 -3.01 -1.10
N ALA A 116 -0.77 -2.04 -1.63
CA ALA A 116 -0.34 -2.05 -3.02
C ALA A 116 0.59 -3.24 -3.34
N ALA A 117 1.50 -3.60 -2.44
CA ALA A 117 2.38 -4.76 -2.59
C ALA A 117 1.60 -6.09 -2.57
N ILE A 118 0.51 -6.18 -1.80
CA ILE A 118 -0.43 -7.31 -1.86
C ILE A 118 -1.01 -7.43 -3.27
N VAL A 119 -1.51 -6.33 -3.86
CA VAL A 119 -2.08 -6.33 -5.22
C VAL A 119 -1.02 -6.68 -6.26
N ASN A 120 0.20 -6.16 -6.17
CA ASN A 120 1.31 -6.54 -7.06
C ASN A 120 1.62 -8.05 -6.97
N THR A 121 1.60 -8.63 -5.76
CA THR A 121 1.80 -10.08 -5.58
C THR A 121 0.64 -10.89 -6.19
N MET A 122 -0.59 -10.37 -6.13
CA MET A 122 -1.74 -10.98 -6.83
C MET A 122 -1.56 -10.93 -8.35
N ASP A 123 -1.04 -9.85 -8.91
CA ASP A 123 -0.74 -9.72 -10.35
C ASP A 123 0.36 -10.71 -10.78
N ILE A 124 1.42 -10.90 -9.97
CA ILE A 124 2.42 -11.96 -10.18
C ILE A 124 1.75 -13.34 -10.18
N THR A 125 0.95 -13.63 -9.15
CA THR A 125 0.24 -14.91 -9.03
C THR A 125 -0.67 -15.17 -10.23
N LYS A 126 -1.39 -14.14 -10.72
CA LYS A 126 -2.22 -14.23 -11.92
C LYS A 126 -1.37 -14.53 -13.16
N ALA A 127 -0.25 -13.83 -13.36
CA ALA A 127 0.64 -14.05 -14.49
C ALA A 127 1.22 -15.47 -14.52
N VAL A 128 1.56 -16.02 -13.35
CA VAL A 128 2.03 -17.41 -13.18
C VAL A 128 0.90 -18.42 -13.40
N LYS A 129 -0.28 -18.20 -12.82
CA LYS A 129 -1.46 -19.05 -13.02
C LYS A 129 -1.84 -19.16 -14.50
N ASP A 130 -1.75 -18.05 -15.24
CA ASP A 130 -2.03 -18.04 -16.67
C ASP A 130 -1.10 -18.97 -17.46
N GLN A 131 0.11 -19.27 -16.99
CA GLN A 131 0.99 -20.28 -17.63
C GLN A 131 0.43 -21.70 -17.45
N ALA A 132 -0.08 -22.05 -16.27
CA ALA A 132 -0.71 -23.35 -16.01
C ALA A 132 -2.02 -23.53 -16.79
N LEU A 133 -2.81 -22.46 -16.93
CA LEU A 133 -4.10 -22.47 -17.63
C LEU A 133 -3.98 -22.62 -19.15
N ARG A 134 -2.83 -22.29 -19.74
CA ARG A 134 -2.61 -22.37 -21.20
C ARG A 134 -2.52 -23.78 -21.75
N ARG A 135 -2.50 -24.79 -20.89
CA ARG A 135 -2.46 -26.18 -21.29
C ARG A 135 -3.84 -26.73 -21.68
N GLY A 136 -3.83 -27.61 -22.67
CA GLY A 136 -5.05 -28.19 -23.24
C GLY A 136 -5.78 -27.27 -24.21
N GLU A 137 -5.28 -26.08 -24.44
CA GLU A 137 -5.83 -25.09 -25.35
C GLU A 137 -5.09 -25.08 -26.68
N GLY A 138 -5.63 -25.76 -27.67
CA GLY A 138 -5.06 -25.84 -29.00
C GLY A 138 -4.36 -27.17 -29.29
N ASN A 139 -4.00 -27.41 -30.55
CA ASN A 139 -3.30 -28.59 -31.02
C ASN A 139 -1.82 -28.57 -30.57
N PHE A 140 -1.55 -28.47 -29.29
CA PHE A 140 -0.23 -28.80 -28.79
C PHE A 140 -0.03 -30.29 -28.95
N VAL A 141 0.80 -30.66 -29.93
CA VAL A 141 1.32 -32.01 -30.04
C VAL A 141 1.88 -32.34 -28.65
N GLU A 142 1.47 -33.45 -28.04
CA GLU A 142 2.14 -34.02 -26.88
C GLU A 142 3.61 -34.09 -27.19
N LEU A 143 4.39 -33.20 -26.62
CA LEU A 143 5.83 -33.24 -26.80
C LEU A 143 6.38 -34.34 -25.91
N ALA A 144 7.35 -35.06 -26.43
CA ALA A 144 7.87 -36.34 -25.93
C ALA A 144 8.32 -36.35 -24.47
N HIS A 145 8.36 -35.21 -23.78
CA HIS A 145 8.83 -35.07 -22.40
C HIS A 145 7.95 -34.22 -21.47
N GLY A 146 6.87 -33.62 -21.93
CA GLY A 146 5.91 -32.91 -21.09
C GLY A 146 6.42 -31.66 -20.34
N ALA A 147 7.65 -31.22 -20.63
CA ALA A 147 8.27 -30.08 -19.99
C ALA A 147 8.07 -28.78 -20.80
N HIS A 148 7.88 -27.65 -20.11
CA HIS A 148 7.77 -26.34 -20.71
C HIS A 148 8.62 -25.34 -19.95
N LEU A 149 9.30 -24.46 -20.67
CA LEU A 149 9.92 -23.26 -20.14
C LEU A 149 9.08 -22.06 -20.55
N TRP A 150 9.01 -21.10 -19.66
CA TRP A 150 8.35 -19.84 -19.96
C TRP A 150 9.06 -18.66 -19.31
N ALA A 151 8.90 -17.50 -19.90
CA ALA A 151 9.30 -16.23 -19.35
C ALA A 151 8.17 -15.22 -19.51
N THR A 152 7.99 -14.34 -18.54
CA THR A 152 7.01 -13.26 -18.61
C THR A 152 7.56 -11.99 -17.99
N GLY A 153 7.33 -10.85 -18.67
CA GLY A 153 7.49 -9.53 -18.09
C GLY A 153 6.13 -9.02 -17.64
N VAL A 154 6.06 -8.46 -16.47
CA VAL A 154 4.86 -7.81 -15.89
C VAL A 154 5.22 -6.39 -15.55
N GLY A 155 4.35 -5.43 -15.89
CA GLY A 155 4.46 -4.06 -15.44
C GLY A 155 3.08 -3.56 -15.07
N SER A 156 2.95 -2.87 -13.93
CA SER A 156 1.70 -2.25 -13.51
C SER A 156 1.93 -0.86 -12.96
N TRP A 157 0.88 -0.05 -13.03
CA TRP A 157 0.82 1.28 -12.45
C TRP A 157 -0.55 1.51 -11.83
N GLY A 158 -0.60 2.24 -10.73
CA GLY A 158 -1.83 2.44 -10.00
C GLY A 158 -1.67 3.37 -8.82
N SER A 159 -2.63 3.33 -7.91
CA SER A 159 -2.60 4.09 -6.67
C SER A 159 -3.22 3.32 -5.51
N ALA A 160 -2.82 3.71 -4.31
CA ALA A 160 -3.46 3.33 -3.06
C ALA A 160 -3.75 4.60 -2.26
N GLU A 161 -5.00 4.80 -1.89
CA GLU A 161 -5.51 6.04 -1.29
C GLU A 161 -6.14 5.77 0.07
N ASN A 162 -5.81 6.61 1.08
CA ASN A 162 -6.56 6.74 2.32
C ASN A 162 -6.59 8.22 2.72
N THR A 163 -5.77 8.67 3.66
CA THR A 163 -5.66 10.10 4.01
C THR A 163 -4.80 10.86 3.00
N SER A 164 -3.92 10.17 2.31
CA SER A 164 -3.19 10.67 1.14
C SER A 164 -3.13 9.62 0.02
N ASP A 165 -2.78 10.08 -1.18
CA ASP A 165 -2.62 9.25 -2.37
C ASP A 165 -1.16 8.79 -2.51
N VAL A 166 -0.97 7.51 -2.79
CA VAL A 166 0.34 6.90 -3.09
C VAL A 166 0.29 6.28 -4.46
N ASP A 167 1.02 6.87 -5.40
CA ASP A 167 1.24 6.31 -6.73
C ASP A 167 2.17 5.10 -6.65
N VAL A 168 1.89 4.08 -7.45
CA VAL A 168 2.62 2.82 -7.48
C VAL A 168 2.99 2.45 -8.89
N ASP A 169 4.29 2.26 -9.14
CA ASP A 169 4.83 1.71 -10.39
C ASP A 169 5.59 0.42 -10.08
N PHE A 170 5.22 -0.68 -10.73
CA PHE A 170 5.79 -2.01 -10.51
C PHE A 170 6.23 -2.64 -11.83
N TYR A 171 7.41 -3.28 -11.83
CA TYR A 171 7.95 -4.03 -12.96
C TYR A 171 8.64 -5.30 -12.49
N ALA A 172 8.35 -6.44 -13.13
CA ALA A 172 9.02 -7.71 -12.82
C ALA A 172 9.26 -8.56 -14.06
N GLY A 173 10.34 -9.32 -14.02
CA GLY A 173 10.63 -10.40 -14.95
C GLY A 173 10.56 -11.76 -14.25
N LEU A 174 9.78 -12.69 -14.79
CA LEU A 174 9.58 -14.02 -14.23
C LEU A 174 10.04 -15.10 -15.20
N PHE A 175 10.63 -16.16 -14.66
CA PHE A 175 11.03 -17.36 -15.40
C PHE A 175 10.50 -18.62 -14.69
N GLY A 176 9.97 -19.55 -15.43
CA GLY A 176 9.44 -20.76 -14.84
C GLY A 176 9.55 -21.98 -15.73
N ILE A 177 9.43 -23.10 -15.08
CA ILE A 177 9.35 -24.41 -15.70
C ILE A 177 8.11 -25.15 -15.17
N ASP A 178 7.41 -25.84 -16.04
CA ASP A 178 6.37 -26.77 -15.62
C ASP A 178 6.48 -28.11 -16.35
N TYR A 179 5.92 -29.11 -15.72
CA TYR A 179 5.91 -30.47 -16.21
C TYR A 179 4.51 -31.09 -16.12
N GLN A 180 4.13 -31.83 -17.15
CA GLN A 180 2.85 -32.54 -17.15
C GLN A 180 3.00 -33.98 -16.66
N LEU A 181 2.19 -34.31 -15.68
CA LEU A 181 2.04 -35.64 -15.10
C LEU A 181 0.59 -36.11 -15.28
N GLY A 182 0.31 -36.77 -16.41
CA GLY A 182 -1.06 -37.17 -16.74
C GLY A 182 -2.00 -35.97 -16.86
N ASN A 183 -3.01 -35.91 -15.99
CA ASN A 183 -4.00 -34.82 -15.94
C ASN A 183 -3.56 -33.61 -15.08
N THR A 184 -2.35 -33.66 -14.50
CA THR A 184 -1.83 -32.62 -13.62
C THR A 184 -0.62 -31.94 -14.26
N THR A 185 -0.58 -30.61 -14.19
CA THR A 185 0.61 -29.80 -14.46
C THR A 185 1.14 -29.28 -13.13
N LEU A 186 2.44 -29.40 -12.91
CA LEU A 186 3.14 -28.82 -11.77
C LEU A 186 4.29 -27.95 -12.27
N GLY A 187 4.46 -26.80 -11.67
CA GLY A 187 5.50 -25.85 -12.05
C GLY A 187 6.09 -25.11 -10.85
N ALA A 188 7.24 -24.53 -11.14
CA ALA A 188 7.91 -23.60 -10.22
C ALA A 188 8.38 -22.37 -11.00
N PHE A 189 8.54 -21.28 -10.32
CA PHE A 189 9.02 -20.03 -10.92
C PHE A 189 9.92 -19.25 -9.96
N PHE A 190 10.72 -18.39 -10.56
CA PHE A 190 11.53 -17.38 -9.91
C PHE A 190 11.43 -16.08 -10.71
N GLY A 191 11.49 -14.95 -10.04
CA GLY A 191 11.49 -13.64 -10.67
C GLY A 191 12.17 -12.58 -9.84
N ALA A 192 12.48 -11.46 -10.49
CA ALA A 192 12.96 -10.27 -9.86
C ALA A 192 12.26 -9.05 -10.44
N GLY A 193 12.09 -8.02 -9.65
CA GLY A 193 11.38 -6.82 -10.03
C GLY A 193 11.80 -5.61 -9.21
N THR A 194 11.14 -4.50 -9.48
CA THR A 194 11.26 -3.26 -8.72
C THR A 194 9.88 -2.65 -8.54
N THR A 195 9.65 -2.03 -7.39
CA THR A 195 8.44 -1.26 -7.13
C THR A 195 8.84 0.14 -6.66
N GLU A 196 8.19 1.15 -7.20
CA GLU A 196 8.32 2.53 -6.74
C GLU A 196 6.98 2.99 -6.16
N PHE A 197 7.00 3.54 -4.95
CA PHE A 197 5.86 4.15 -4.28
C PHE A 197 6.17 5.62 -4.07
N LYS A 198 5.27 6.51 -4.49
CA LYS A 198 5.40 7.96 -4.35
C LYS A 198 4.14 8.55 -3.76
N GLY A 199 4.26 9.36 -2.75
CA GLY A 199 3.11 10.04 -2.14
C GLY A 199 3.30 10.31 -0.67
N GLY A 200 2.20 10.46 0.04
CA GLY A 200 2.22 10.92 1.41
C GLY A 200 2.76 12.36 1.49
N VAL A 201 3.39 12.70 2.60
CA VAL A 201 4.01 14.01 2.77
C VAL A 201 5.41 14.00 2.16
N ASP A 202 5.48 14.28 0.85
CA ASP A 202 6.74 14.37 0.07
C ASP A 202 7.66 13.16 0.26
N GLY A 203 7.08 11.95 0.23
CA GLY A 203 7.77 10.68 0.45
C GLY A 203 7.96 9.86 -0.83
N LYS A 204 9.01 9.05 -0.83
CA LYS A 204 9.31 8.05 -1.84
C LYS A 204 9.82 6.79 -1.18
N LEU A 205 9.41 5.63 -1.72
CA LEU A 205 9.88 4.32 -1.31
C LEU A 205 10.19 3.52 -2.58
N ASP A 206 11.45 3.16 -2.77
CA ASP A 206 11.91 2.26 -3.83
C ASP A 206 12.10 0.86 -3.26
N SER A 207 11.73 -0.16 -3.99
CA SER A 207 11.85 -1.56 -3.59
C SER A 207 12.51 -2.40 -4.67
N ASP A 208 13.46 -3.22 -4.27
CA ASP A 208 13.97 -4.33 -5.06
C ASP A 208 13.26 -5.62 -4.63
N ASP A 209 12.59 -6.27 -5.59
CA ASP A 209 11.67 -7.36 -5.33
C ASP A 209 12.22 -8.70 -5.85
N ILE A 210 12.10 -9.75 -5.05
CA ILE A 210 12.33 -11.14 -5.45
C ILE A 210 11.04 -11.94 -5.31
N HIS A 211 10.68 -12.65 -6.37
CA HIS A 211 9.47 -13.47 -6.42
C HIS A 211 9.82 -14.92 -6.65
N LEU A 212 9.21 -15.82 -5.89
CA LEU A 212 9.37 -17.25 -6.08
C LEU A 212 8.07 -17.99 -5.75
N GLY A 213 7.91 -19.18 -6.30
CA GLY A 213 6.74 -19.97 -5.96
C GLY A 213 6.60 -21.26 -6.76
N ILE A 214 5.52 -21.95 -6.42
CA ILE A 214 5.09 -23.18 -7.08
C ILE A 214 3.63 -23.08 -7.47
N TYR A 215 3.26 -23.77 -8.53
CA TYR A 215 1.88 -23.75 -9.00
C TYR A 215 1.50 -25.08 -9.65
N GLY A 216 0.21 -25.31 -9.76
CA GLY A 216 -0.30 -26.49 -10.43
C GLY A 216 -1.70 -26.30 -10.96
N LYS A 217 -2.07 -27.20 -11.89
CA LYS A 217 -3.41 -27.37 -12.39
C LYS A 217 -3.68 -28.85 -12.56
N THR A 218 -4.83 -29.30 -12.09
CA THR A 218 -5.31 -30.69 -12.24
C THR A 218 -6.68 -30.67 -12.89
N ASP A 219 -6.83 -31.39 -14.01
CA ASP A 219 -8.13 -31.65 -14.62
C ASP A 219 -8.77 -32.84 -13.87
N ILE A 220 -9.75 -32.55 -13.00
CA ILE A 220 -10.40 -33.54 -12.13
C ILE A 220 -11.51 -34.32 -12.83
N ALA A 221 -12.07 -33.74 -13.91
CA ALA A 221 -13.06 -34.34 -14.78
C ALA A 221 -12.97 -33.72 -16.17
N GLU A 222 -13.71 -34.26 -17.14
CA GLU A 222 -13.74 -33.71 -18.51
C GLU A 222 -14.17 -32.23 -18.58
N MET A 223 -14.92 -31.77 -17.57
CA MET A 223 -15.49 -30.41 -17.51
C MET A 223 -15.13 -29.64 -16.25
N ALA A 224 -14.13 -30.11 -15.50
CA ALA A 224 -13.74 -29.44 -14.25
C ALA A 224 -12.22 -29.49 -14.02
N SER A 225 -11.66 -28.39 -13.56
CA SER A 225 -10.25 -28.32 -13.18
C SER A 225 -10.07 -27.57 -11.85
N ILE A 226 -8.98 -27.88 -11.17
CA ILE A 226 -8.51 -27.15 -9.99
C ILE A 226 -7.12 -26.59 -10.31
N SER A 227 -6.93 -25.31 -10.07
CA SER A 227 -5.62 -24.65 -10.10
C SER A 227 -5.25 -24.21 -8.67
N TYR A 228 -3.98 -24.29 -8.34
CA TYR A 228 -3.47 -23.96 -6.99
C TYR A 228 -2.03 -23.49 -7.07
N GLY A 229 -1.60 -22.73 -6.06
CA GLY A 229 -0.22 -22.27 -5.98
C GLY A 229 0.11 -21.53 -4.72
N LEU A 230 1.40 -21.29 -4.56
CA LEU A 230 2.01 -20.51 -3.51
C LEU A 230 3.00 -19.55 -4.16
N THR A 231 2.86 -18.26 -3.87
CA THR A 231 3.77 -17.19 -4.27
C THR A 231 4.35 -16.55 -3.03
N HIS A 232 5.64 -16.29 -3.03
CA HIS A 232 6.31 -15.52 -2.00
C HIS A 232 7.10 -14.40 -2.65
N THR A 233 6.89 -13.17 -2.16
CA THR A 233 7.56 -11.95 -2.59
C THR A 233 8.33 -11.39 -1.42
N MET A 234 9.62 -11.15 -1.61
CA MET A 234 10.51 -10.46 -0.68
C MET A 234 10.85 -9.10 -1.25
N GLN A 235 10.78 -8.06 -0.45
CA GLN A 235 11.01 -6.69 -0.84
C GLN A 235 12.05 -6.05 0.08
N ASP A 236 13.16 -5.58 -0.49
CA ASP A 236 14.14 -4.72 0.17
C ASP A 236 13.84 -3.27 -0.24
N ARG A 237 13.43 -2.45 0.71
CA ARG A 237 12.86 -1.14 0.49
C ARG A 237 13.74 -0.04 1.03
N GLU A 238 14.07 0.95 0.18
CA GLU A 238 14.79 2.18 0.54
C GLU A 238 13.81 3.36 0.45
N GLY A 239 13.58 4.03 1.57
CA GLY A 239 12.65 5.14 1.64
C GLY A 239 13.31 6.46 2.05
N ASN A 240 12.68 7.55 1.63
CA ASN A 240 13.02 8.87 2.08
C ASN A 240 11.79 9.77 2.11
N ARG A 241 11.78 10.72 3.05
CA ARG A 241 10.73 11.72 3.16
C ARG A 241 11.16 12.97 3.92
N THR A 242 10.45 14.06 3.71
CA THR A 242 10.55 15.26 4.53
C THR A 242 9.80 15.05 5.83
N VAL A 243 10.43 15.40 6.95
CA VAL A 243 9.85 15.27 8.30
C VAL A 243 9.81 16.65 8.94
N ASN A 244 8.64 17.06 9.43
CA ASN A 244 8.46 18.33 10.14
C ASN A 244 7.87 18.06 11.53
N LEU A 245 8.74 18.06 12.56
CA LEU A 245 8.33 17.86 13.94
C LEU A 245 8.46 19.17 14.72
N ALA A 246 7.33 19.77 15.05
CA ALA A 246 7.27 21.04 15.80
C ALA A 246 8.13 22.14 15.16
N ASN A 247 7.97 22.38 13.85
CA ASN A 247 8.76 23.30 13.03
C ASN A 247 10.26 22.95 12.88
N ASN A 248 10.66 21.76 13.30
CA ASN A 248 11.99 21.23 12.99
C ASN A 248 11.90 20.42 11.71
N LEU A 249 12.37 21.02 10.62
CA LEU A 249 12.48 20.33 9.34
C LEU A 249 13.66 19.36 9.38
N GLY A 250 13.42 18.12 8.96
CA GLY A 250 14.40 17.08 8.79
C GLY A 250 14.18 16.34 7.49
N TYR A 251 15.18 15.62 7.07
CA TYR A 251 15.10 14.66 5.98
C TYR A 251 15.37 13.28 6.59
N SER A 252 14.43 12.38 6.46
CA SER A 252 14.55 11.00 6.91
C SER A 252 14.85 10.10 5.73
N ALA A 253 15.88 9.27 5.85
CA ALA A 253 16.17 8.17 4.95
C ALA A 253 16.17 6.89 5.78
N PHE A 254 15.50 5.86 5.29
CA PHE A 254 15.31 4.62 6.03
C PHE A 254 15.28 3.42 5.08
N ASN A 255 15.62 2.26 5.62
CA ASN A 255 15.45 0.98 4.97
C ASN A 255 14.44 0.15 5.76
N THR A 256 13.65 -0.64 5.05
CA THR A 256 12.65 -1.53 5.65
C THR A 256 12.43 -2.72 4.73
N ASP A 257 12.26 -3.90 5.30
CA ASP A 257 11.97 -5.12 4.57
C ASP A 257 10.47 -5.41 4.62
N ALA A 258 9.94 -6.07 3.58
CA ALA A 258 8.58 -6.60 3.59
C ALA A 258 8.51 -7.95 2.88
N ASP A 259 7.66 -8.80 3.41
CA ASP A 259 7.40 -10.14 2.88
C ASP A 259 5.90 -10.33 2.63
N ILE A 260 5.54 -10.82 1.44
CA ILE A 260 4.18 -11.17 1.10
C ILE A 260 4.11 -12.62 0.64
N THR A 261 3.31 -13.43 1.31
CA THR A 261 3.07 -14.84 0.94
C THR A 261 1.62 -15.02 0.57
N GLN A 262 1.35 -15.49 -0.64
CA GLN A 262 0.01 -15.79 -1.12
C GLN A 262 -0.14 -17.28 -1.45
N PHE A 263 -1.14 -17.91 -0.85
CA PHE A 263 -1.69 -19.19 -1.28
C PHE A 263 -3.00 -18.96 -2.04
N TYR A 264 -3.23 -19.71 -3.12
CA TYR A 264 -4.53 -19.70 -3.80
C TYR A 264 -4.97 -21.10 -4.23
N VAL A 265 -6.29 -21.26 -4.33
CA VAL A 265 -6.95 -22.40 -4.95
C VAL A 265 -8.13 -21.90 -5.78
N GLU A 266 -8.27 -22.42 -7.00
CA GLU A 266 -9.34 -22.06 -7.94
C GLU A 266 -9.97 -23.32 -8.52
N GLY A 267 -11.31 -23.40 -8.48
CA GLY A 267 -12.09 -24.40 -9.18
C GLY A 267 -12.76 -23.78 -10.41
N ALA A 268 -12.61 -24.39 -11.59
CA ALA A 268 -13.18 -23.89 -12.84
C ALA A 268 -14.02 -24.96 -13.53
N TYR A 269 -15.14 -24.54 -14.14
CA TYR A 269 -15.93 -25.36 -15.02
C TYR A 269 -15.53 -25.12 -16.48
N THR A 270 -14.98 -26.15 -17.13
CA THR A 270 -14.39 -26.07 -18.46
C THR A 270 -15.31 -26.66 -19.54
N GLY A 271 -16.60 -26.91 -19.23
CA GLY A 271 -17.54 -27.60 -20.06
C GLY A 271 -18.19 -26.75 -21.16
N PHE A 272 -18.17 -25.41 -21.06
CA PHE A 272 -18.75 -24.56 -22.11
C PHE A 272 -17.80 -24.41 -23.32
N LYS A 273 -17.76 -25.46 -24.16
CA LYS A 273 -16.98 -25.49 -25.40
C LYS A 273 -17.94 -25.35 -26.58
N PHE A 274 -17.75 -24.30 -27.36
CA PHE A 274 -18.58 -23.99 -28.52
C PHE A 274 -17.91 -24.43 -29.81
N GLN A 275 -18.68 -24.42 -30.90
CA GLN A 275 -18.12 -24.64 -32.23
C GLN A 275 -16.99 -23.64 -32.52
N ASN A 276 -15.99 -24.06 -33.28
CA ASN A 276 -14.78 -23.28 -33.60
C ASN A 276 -13.81 -23.06 -32.40
N GLY A 277 -13.87 -23.91 -31.37
CA GLY A 277 -12.92 -23.92 -30.27
C GLY A 277 -13.05 -22.73 -29.27
N ARG A 278 -14.15 -21.98 -29.34
CA ARG A 278 -14.46 -20.95 -28.34
C ARG A 278 -14.79 -21.60 -27.01
N THR A 279 -14.31 -20.99 -25.91
CA THR A 279 -14.58 -21.47 -24.55
C THR A 279 -15.08 -20.35 -23.68
N VAL A 280 -15.91 -20.70 -22.70
CA VAL A 280 -16.27 -19.85 -21.56
C VAL A 280 -16.12 -20.69 -20.30
N GLU A 281 -15.39 -20.20 -19.34
CA GLU A 281 -15.03 -20.90 -18.11
C GLU A 281 -15.36 -20.05 -16.88
N PRO A 282 -16.52 -20.26 -16.24
CA PRO A 282 -16.76 -19.70 -14.92
C PRO A 282 -15.86 -20.39 -13.90
N TYR A 283 -15.40 -19.61 -12.90
CA TYR A 283 -14.56 -20.10 -11.83
C TYR A 283 -14.87 -19.45 -10.49
N VAL A 284 -14.48 -20.12 -9.44
CA VAL A 284 -14.44 -19.63 -8.07
C VAL A 284 -13.05 -19.86 -7.51
N ALA A 285 -12.49 -18.87 -6.82
CA ALA A 285 -11.20 -18.99 -6.19
C ALA A 285 -11.24 -18.50 -4.74
N PHE A 286 -10.31 -19.03 -3.96
CA PHE A 286 -10.00 -18.57 -2.62
C PHE A 286 -8.49 -18.27 -2.56
N SER A 287 -8.14 -17.14 -1.94
CA SER A 287 -6.76 -16.76 -1.64
C SER A 287 -6.60 -16.46 -0.16
N TYR A 288 -5.45 -16.83 0.39
CA TYR A 288 -4.96 -16.40 1.69
C TYR A 288 -3.63 -15.69 1.49
N ILE A 289 -3.52 -14.49 2.02
CA ILE A 289 -2.35 -13.64 1.87
C ILE A 289 -1.88 -13.22 3.27
N HIS A 290 -0.61 -13.46 3.54
CA HIS A 290 0.08 -12.94 4.71
C HIS A 290 1.10 -11.91 4.25
N ALA A 291 1.03 -10.70 4.79
CA ALA A 291 1.95 -9.60 4.52
C ALA A 291 2.52 -9.09 5.83
N SER A 292 3.83 -8.89 5.87
CA SER A 292 4.55 -8.29 6.99
C SER A 292 5.54 -7.24 6.49
N ALA A 293 5.83 -6.24 7.30
CA ALA A 293 6.86 -5.25 7.02
C ALA A 293 7.50 -4.76 8.32
N ASP A 294 8.78 -4.42 8.25
CA ASP A 294 9.50 -3.85 9.37
C ASP A 294 9.08 -2.40 9.62
N GLY A 295 9.06 -2.00 10.89
CA GLY A 295 8.77 -0.63 11.30
C GLY A 295 9.89 0.35 10.93
N VAL A 296 9.54 1.64 10.86
CA VAL A 296 10.45 2.71 10.45
C VAL A 296 10.59 3.75 11.55
N SER A 297 11.83 4.22 11.77
CA SER A 297 12.13 5.30 12.71
C SER A 297 12.59 6.57 11.99
N ASP A 298 11.92 7.68 12.30
CA ASP A 298 12.21 9.00 11.78
C ASP A 298 12.77 9.92 12.86
N THR A 299 13.64 10.83 12.48
CA THR A 299 14.25 11.79 13.42
C THR A 299 14.28 13.20 12.84
N ALA A 300 13.79 14.18 13.60
CA ALA A 300 13.92 15.59 13.29
C ALA A 300 14.05 16.43 14.59
N GLY A 301 14.95 17.42 14.56
CA GLY A 301 15.17 18.31 15.72
C GLY A 301 15.64 17.61 17.00
N GLY A 302 16.24 16.42 16.87
CA GLY A 302 16.65 15.59 18.01
C GLY A 302 15.53 14.70 18.57
N MET A 303 14.32 14.82 18.05
CA MET A 303 13.18 13.96 18.40
C MET A 303 13.12 12.78 17.45
N THR A 304 12.92 11.57 17.99
CA THR A 304 12.76 10.34 17.21
C THR A 304 11.39 9.73 17.52
N TYR A 305 10.71 9.26 16.48
CA TYR A 305 9.51 8.45 16.61
C TYR A 305 9.59 7.25 15.68
N THR A 306 8.93 6.16 16.08
CA THR A 306 8.90 4.92 15.32
C THR A 306 7.45 4.61 14.94
N THR A 307 7.24 4.30 13.67
CA THR A 307 6.01 3.73 13.16
C THR A 307 6.22 2.22 13.05
N ASP A 308 5.55 1.45 13.89
CA ASP A 308 5.48 0.00 13.76
C ASP A 308 4.41 -0.35 12.74
N ILE A 309 4.64 -1.36 11.89
CA ILE A 309 3.69 -1.83 10.89
C ILE A 309 3.18 -3.19 11.36
N GLU A 310 1.85 -3.36 11.40
CA GLU A 310 1.23 -4.62 11.83
C GLU A 310 1.17 -5.61 10.67
N ASP A 311 1.35 -6.89 10.98
CA ASP A 311 1.16 -7.97 10.02
C ASP A 311 -0.31 -8.06 9.57
N GLN A 312 -0.53 -8.33 8.29
CA GLN A 312 -1.86 -8.53 7.72
C GLN A 312 -2.09 -9.99 7.34
N ASN A 313 -3.28 -10.50 7.63
CA ASN A 313 -3.78 -11.81 7.20
C ASN A 313 -5.06 -11.60 6.40
N VAL A 314 -4.91 -11.41 5.10
CA VAL A 314 -6.00 -11.09 4.18
C VAL A 314 -6.49 -12.35 3.52
N GLN A 315 -7.80 -12.54 3.44
CA GLN A 315 -8.43 -13.58 2.66
C GLN A 315 -9.24 -12.95 1.53
N ALA A 316 -9.34 -13.64 0.41
CA ALA A 316 -10.18 -13.21 -0.71
C ALA A 316 -10.96 -14.36 -1.30
N THR A 317 -12.24 -14.15 -1.58
CA THR A 317 -13.07 -15.03 -2.39
C THR A 317 -13.33 -14.35 -3.72
N THR A 318 -13.02 -15.05 -4.83
CA THR A 318 -13.17 -14.51 -6.18
C THR A 318 -14.19 -15.30 -6.95
N LEU A 319 -15.11 -14.61 -7.61
CA LEU A 319 -16.02 -15.17 -8.62
C LEU A 319 -15.67 -14.55 -9.98
N GLY A 320 -15.44 -15.40 -10.98
CA GLY A 320 -15.02 -14.90 -12.28
C GLY A 320 -15.50 -15.76 -13.45
N VAL A 321 -15.31 -15.19 -14.62
CA VAL A 321 -15.53 -15.86 -15.90
C VAL A 321 -14.42 -15.48 -16.87
N ARG A 322 -13.79 -16.46 -17.50
CA ARG A 322 -12.82 -16.25 -18.56
C ARG A 322 -13.28 -16.86 -19.86
N GLY A 323 -12.89 -16.28 -20.96
CA GLY A 323 -13.27 -16.72 -22.29
C GLY A 323 -12.11 -16.67 -23.26
N LYS A 324 -12.22 -17.50 -24.30
CA LYS A 324 -11.23 -17.60 -25.37
C LYS A 324 -11.92 -17.71 -26.74
N ILE A 325 -11.38 -16.99 -27.71
CA ILE A 325 -11.81 -17.02 -29.11
C ILE A 325 -10.59 -17.32 -29.98
N PRO A 326 -10.38 -18.59 -30.42
CA PRO A 326 -9.28 -18.93 -31.31
C PRO A 326 -9.64 -18.60 -32.78
N PHE A 327 -8.61 -18.24 -33.55
CA PHE A 327 -8.66 -18.02 -34.98
C PHE A 327 -7.28 -18.20 -35.61
N ALA A 328 -7.22 -18.41 -36.93
CA ALA A 328 -5.97 -18.58 -37.66
C ALA A 328 -5.59 -17.29 -38.41
N VAL A 329 -4.31 -16.91 -38.36
CA VAL A 329 -3.72 -15.81 -39.13
C VAL A 329 -2.51 -16.36 -39.90
N GLY A 330 -2.69 -16.67 -41.19
CA GLY A 330 -1.66 -17.36 -41.96
C GLY A 330 -1.36 -18.74 -41.36
N ALA A 331 -0.09 -18.97 -40.98
CA ALA A 331 0.35 -20.21 -40.34
C ALA A 331 0.29 -20.16 -38.80
N ALA A 332 -0.03 -19.01 -38.20
CA ALA A 332 -0.13 -18.85 -36.76
C ALA A 332 -1.52 -19.16 -36.23
N GLN A 333 -1.60 -19.87 -35.11
CA GLN A 333 -2.83 -19.99 -34.33
C GLN A 333 -2.88 -18.83 -33.33
N VAL A 334 -3.93 -18.04 -33.40
CA VAL A 334 -4.11 -16.86 -32.53
C VAL A 334 -5.34 -17.07 -31.66
N ALA A 335 -5.31 -16.56 -30.42
CA ALA A 335 -6.46 -16.53 -29.53
C ALA A 335 -6.61 -15.17 -28.88
N LEU A 336 -7.83 -14.63 -28.91
CA LEU A 336 -8.22 -13.54 -28.00
C LEU A 336 -8.71 -14.15 -26.70
N LYS A 337 -8.32 -13.55 -25.59
CA LYS A 337 -8.71 -13.92 -24.24
C LYS A 337 -9.37 -12.75 -23.53
N GLY A 338 -10.35 -13.05 -22.71
CA GLY A 338 -10.99 -12.09 -21.82
C GLY A 338 -11.23 -12.74 -20.46
N ASP A 339 -11.13 -11.97 -19.41
CA ASP A 339 -11.37 -12.36 -18.04
C ASP A 339 -12.09 -11.23 -17.31
N MET A 340 -13.08 -11.57 -16.51
CA MET A 340 -13.78 -10.64 -15.62
C MET A 340 -13.99 -11.34 -14.29
N ALA A 341 -13.65 -10.66 -13.20
CA ALA A 341 -13.79 -11.21 -11.87
C ALA A 341 -14.21 -10.14 -10.86
N TRP A 342 -14.84 -10.59 -9.80
CA TRP A 342 -15.11 -9.85 -8.60
C TRP A 342 -14.53 -10.62 -7.42
N SER A 343 -13.74 -9.92 -6.61
CA SER A 343 -13.11 -10.45 -5.40
C SER A 343 -13.61 -9.69 -4.19
N HIS A 344 -14.04 -10.40 -3.16
CA HIS A 344 -14.38 -9.87 -1.86
C HIS A 344 -13.26 -10.21 -0.89
N PHE A 345 -12.69 -9.19 -0.26
CA PHE A 345 -11.62 -9.32 0.72
C PHE A 345 -12.20 -9.31 2.14
N PHE A 346 -11.55 -10.05 3.04
CA PHE A 346 -11.92 -10.14 4.46
C PHE A 346 -10.71 -10.54 5.32
N GLY A 347 -10.83 -10.38 6.64
CA GLY A 347 -9.71 -10.49 7.58
C GLY A 347 -9.08 -9.13 7.84
N ASP A 348 -7.76 -9.05 7.88
CA ASP A 348 -7.02 -7.81 8.14
C ASP A 348 -6.82 -7.04 6.83
N THR A 349 -7.91 -6.47 6.29
CA THR A 349 -7.95 -5.84 4.96
C THR A 349 -7.40 -4.43 4.91
N THR A 350 -7.35 -3.75 6.05
CA THR A 350 -6.74 -2.43 6.21
C THR A 350 -5.30 -2.59 6.70
N ALA A 351 -4.36 -1.92 6.06
CA ALA A 351 -2.99 -1.86 6.58
C ALA A 351 -2.97 -0.98 7.84
N GLU A 352 -2.52 -1.53 8.94
CA GLU A 352 -2.45 -0.83 10.23
C GLU A 352 -1.01 -0.59 10.66
N GLY A 353 -0.78 0.55 11.29
CA GLY A 353 0.47 0.88 11.96
C GLY A 353 0.25 1.47 13.33
N ARG A 354 1.33 1.59 14.11
CA ARG A 354 1.28 2.17 15.46
C ARG A 354 2.31 3.25 15.64
N LEU A 355 1.82 4.43 15.94
CA LEU A 355 2.61 5.59 16.33
C LEU A 355 1.95 6.27 17.55
N GLY A 356 2.10 5.66 18.73
CA GLY A 356 1.37 6.12 19.90
C GLY A 356 -0.10 5.70 19.92
N GLY A 357 -0.83 5.82 18.81
CA GLY A 357 -2.16 5.28 18.52
C GLY A 357 -2.12 4.42 17.26
N VAL A 358 -3.23 3.82 16.88
CA VAL A 358 -3.38 3.07 15.62
C VAL A 358 -3.55 4.07 14.49
N ILE A 359 -2.83 3.87 13.41
CA ILE A 359 -2.98 4.57 12.14
C ILE A 359 -3.35 3.56 11.06
N GLU A 360 -4.21 3.94 10.14
CA GLU A 360 -4.78 3.08 9.10
C GLU A 360 -4.37 3.59 7.72
N GLY A 361 -3.99 2.68 6.84
CA GLY A 361 -3.77 2.92 5.42
C GLY A 361 -5.00 2.58 4.58
N ALA A 362 -4.81 2.39 3.28
CA ALA A 362 -5.84 1.96 2.34
C ALA A 362 -6.47 0.62 2.76
N GLU A 363 -7.73 0.41 2.41
CA GLU A 363 -8.46 -0.84 2.66
C GLU A 363 -8.62 -1.64 1.35
N LEU A 364 -8.48 -2.96 1.43
CA LEU A 364 -8.91 -3.89 0.39
C LEU A 364 -10.33 -4.38 0.72
N SER A 365 -11.29 -4.09 -0.15
CA SER A 365 -12.70 -4.40 0.11
C SER A 365 -13.32 -5.28 -0.98
N ASP A 366 -13.90 -4.67 -2.00
CA ASP A 366 -14.51 -5.31 -3.16
C ASP A 366 -13.77 -4.88 -4.42
N MET A 367 -12.99 -5.80 -5.00
CA MET A 367 -12.20 -5.51 -6.20
C MET A 367 -12.85 -6.10 -7.45
N PHE A 368 -13.08 -5.27 -8.45
CA PHE A 368 -13.43 -5.69 -9.78
C PHE A 368 -12.19 -5.78 -10.67
N SER A 369 -11.99 -6.93 -11.30
CA SER A 369 -10.87 -7.17 -12.21
C SER A 369 -11.33 -7.42 -13.64
N ILE A 370 -10.61 -6.86 -14.61
CA ILE A 370 -10.80 -7.12 -16.04
C ILE A 370 -9.47 -7.49 -16.67
N GLY A 371 -9.49 -8.53 -17.50
CA GLY A 371 -8.33 -8.98 -18.28
C GLY A 371 -8.65 -9.06 -19.76
N LEU A 372 -7.74 -8.60 -20.61
CA LEU A 372 -7.81 -8.75 -22.06
C LEU A 372 -6.46 -9.20 -22.58
N GLY A 373 -6.44 -10.18 -23.48
CA GLY A 373 -5.16 -10.70 -23.97
C GLY A 373 -5.25 -11.24 -25.38
N VAL A 374 -4.09 -11.36 -26.00
CA VAL A 374 -3.88 -12.04 -27.28
C VAL A 374 -2.71 -13.00 -27.14
N GLU A 375 -2.88 -14.19 -27.68
CA GLU A 375 -1.83 -15.20 -27.78
C GLU A 375 -1.65 -15.63 -29.22
N ALA A 376 -0.42 -15.89 -29.61
CA ALA A 376 -0.07 -16.40 -30.92
C ALA A 376 0.90 -17.58 -30.79
N THR A 377 0.50 -18.75 -31.27
CA THR A 377 1.37 -19.93 -31.40
C THR A 377 1.98 -19.96 -32.79
N VAL A 378 3.31 -19.92 -32.84
CA VAL A 378 4.10 -19.92 -34.07
C VAL A 378 4.88 -21.23 -34.14
N GLY A 379 4.74 -21.93 -35.25
CA GLY A 379 5.27 -23.27 -35.40
C GLY A 379 4.56 -24.26 -34.49
N LYS A 380 5.33 -25.19 -33.90
CA LYS A 380 4.76 -26.27 -33.04
C LYS A 380 4.96 -26.06 -31.56
N ASN A 381 5.90 -25.21 -31.21
CA ASN A 381 6.50 -25.22 -29.87
C ASN A 381 6.51 -23.86 -29.16
N THR A 382 6.30 -22.75 -29.87
CA THR A 382 6.48 -21.41 -29.31
C THR A 382 5.18 -20.65 -29.26
N THR A 383 4.83 -20.12 -28.10
CA THR A 383 3.66 -19.24 -27.90
C THR A 383 4.13 -17.91 -27.34
N PHE A 384 3.65 -16.84 -27.93
CA PHE A 384 3.81 -15.47 -27.46
C PHE A 384 2.46 -14.98 -26.96
N GLY A 385 2.46 -14.18 -25.90
CA GLY A 385 1.25 -13.58 -25.36
C GLY A 385 1.49 -12.15 -24.93
N LEU A 386 0.45 -11.34 -25.06
CA LEU A 386 0.37 -9.99 -24.54
C LEU A 386 -0.99 -9.86 -23.85
N SER A 387 -1.02 -9.32 -22.63
CA SER A 387 -2.28 -9.10 -21.91
C SER A 387 -2.24 -7.80 -21.11
N TYR A 388 -3.42 -7.24 -20.93
CA TYR A 388 -3.74 -6.15 -20.02
C TYR A 388 -4.57 -6.71 -18.87
N THR A 389 -4.34 -6.21 -17.66
CA THR A 389 -5.15 -6.45 -16.46
C THR A 389 -5.46 -5.12 -15.79
N GLY A 390 -6.71 -4.88 -15.41
CA GLY A 390 -7.10 -3.76 -14.56
C GLY A 390 -7.77 -4.30 -13.31
N ASN A 391 -7.37 -3.79 -12.15
CA ASN A 391 -7.96 -4.08 -10.84
C ASN A 391 -8.47 -2.77 -10.24
N PHE A 392 -9.71 -2.76 -9.79
CA PHE A 392 -10.41 -1.56 -9.32
C PHE A 392 -11.13 -1.86 -8.02
N ASP A 393 -10.61 -1.33 -6.94
CA ASP A 393 -11.21 -1.26 -5.62
C ASP A 393 -11.53 0.20 -5.28
N SER A 394 -12.16 0.48 -4.13
CA SER A 394 -12.40 1.86 -3.67
C SER A 394 -11.09 2.60 -3.48
N ASP A 395 -10.17 1.99 -2.74
CA ASP A 395 -8.94 2.62 -2.24
C ASP A 395 -7.70 2.19 -3.03
N VAL A 396 -7.73 1.03 -3.70
CA VAL A 396 -6.57 0.51 -4.46
C VAL A 396 -6.94 0.28 -5.92
N LYS A 397 -6.17 0.85 -6.84
CA LYS A 397 -6.34 0.71 -8.28
C LYS A 397 -5.03 0.32 -8.93
N SER A 398 -5.10 -0.65 -9.85
CA SER A 398 -3.93 -1.11 -10.61
C SER A 398 -4.30 -1.35 -12.06
N ASN A 399 -3.40 -0.97 -12.95
CA ASN A 399 -3.46 -1.26 -14.38
C ASN A 399 -2.14 -1.92 -14.77
N GLY A 400 -2.20 -3.07 -15.43
CA GLY A 400 -1.00 -3.83 -15.77
C GLY A 400 -0.96 -4.30 -17.20
N ILE A 401 0.24 -4.49 -17.70
CA ILE A 401 0.53 -5.13 -18.98
C ILE A 401 1.50 -6.28 -18.72
N SER A 402 1.25 -7.44 -19.31
CA SER A 402 2.21 -8.54 -19.30
C SER A 402 2.52 -9.04 -20.70
N ALA A 403 3.78 -9.36 -20.95
CA ALA A 403 4.24 -9.99 -22.18
C ALA A 403 4.97 -11.28 -21.85
N ASN A 404 4.67 -12.34 -22.56
CA ASN A 404 5.23 -13.65 -22.24
C ASN A 404 5.64 -14.44 -23.48
N VAL A 405 6.57 -15.35 -23.27
CA VAL A 405 6.96 -16.39 -24.21
C VAL A 405 6.97 -17.74 -23.50
N ARG A 406 6.47 -18.75 -24.17
CA ARG A 406 6.45 -20.15 -23.73
C ARG A 406 7.03 -21.05 -24.79
N TYR A 407 7.91 -21.94 -24.39
CA TYR A 407 8.50 -22.96 -25.26
C TYR A 407 8.22 -24.35 -24.70
N ALA A 408 7.77 -25.23 -25.56
CA ALA A 408 7.48 -26.62 -25.26
C ALA A 408 8.54 -27.52 -25.90
N PHE A 409 9.12 -28.46 -25.14
CA PHE A 409 10.16 -29.39 -25.59
C PHE A 409 9.58 -30.68 -26.14
#